data_2f341b0af746c4c35f7b3060be3d1933
#
_entry.id   2f341b0af746c4c35f7b3060be3d1933
#
_cell.length_a   1.000
_cell.length_b   1.000
_cell.length_c   1.000
_cell.angle_alpha   90.00
_cell.angle_beta   90.00
_cell.angle_gamma   90.00
#
_symmetry.space_group_name_H-M   'P 1'
#
loop_
_entity.id
_entity.type
_entity.pdbx_description
1 polymer ?
#
loop_
_entity_poly.entity_id
_entity_poly.type
_entity_poly.pdbx_seq_one_letter_code
_entity_poly.pdbx_strand_id
1 'polypeptide(L)'
;MINGFPVLGKVSDLNVVSEEISVALALGNPVYKKSAVALIENQNIIFETLIHPSVLIGNDEVSIGKGTVICAGNIITCNISIKDYVTLNLACTIGHDTILENFVSLMPAVNVSGEVILEEAVYVGTGAKIINQVSVGKNTTIGAGAVVSKSLPENCTAVGIPAK
;
A
#
# COMPACT_ATOMS: atom_id res chain seq x y z
N MET A 1 12.74 -21.38 11.21
CA MET A 1 12.71 -21.43 9.73
C MET A 1 11.27 -21.28 9.26
N ILE A 2 11.03 -20.46 8.24
CA ILE A 2 9.72 -20.33 7.57
C ILE A 2 9.96 -20.59 6.09
N ASN A 3 9.26 -21.57 5.52
CA ASN A 3 9.40 -22.00 4.12
C ASN A 3 10.86 -22.22 3.64
N GLY A 4 11.69 -22.79 4.52
CA GLY A 4 13.11 -23.03 4.23
C GLY A 4 14.06 -21.85 4.49
N PHE A 5 13.55 -20.68 4.77
CA PHE A 5 14.36 -19.49 5.11
C PHE A 5 14.55 -19.35 6.63
N PRO A 6 15.74 -18.93 7.09
CA PRO A 6 15.99 -18.71 8.50
C PRO A 6 15.19 -17.51 9.01
N VAL A 7 14.69 -17.58 10.24
CA VAL A 7 14.23 -16.43 11.00
C VAL A 7 15.44 -15.90 11.76
N LEU A 8 15.89 -14.70 11.42
CA LEU A 8 17.14 -14.13 11.94
C LEU A 8 16.96 -13.40 13.27
N GLY A 9 15.74 -12.95 13.58
CA GLY A 9 15.48 -12.22 14.81
C GLY A 9 14.12 -11.51 14.81
N LYS A 10 14.00 -10.54 15.70
CA LYS A 10 12.86 -9.63 15.82
C LYS A 10 13.14 -8.34 15.02
N VAL A 11 12.10 -7.56 14.74
CA VAL A 11 12.25 -6.26 14.07
C VAL A 11 13.19 -5.32 14.84
N SER A 12 13.12 -5.31 16.18
CA SER A 12 14.00 -4.50 17.03
C SER A 12 15.49 -4.86 16.91
N ASP A 13 15.82 -6.08 16.49
CA ASP A 13 17.21 -6.53 16.35
C ASP A 13 17.91 -5.82 15.18
N LEU A 14 17.15 -5.23 14.25
CA LEU A 14 17.70 -4.36 13.21
C LEU A 14 18.37 -3.10 13.75
N ASN A 15 18.05 -2.67 14.97
CA ASN A 15 18.61 -1.45 15.55
C ASN A 15 20.07 -1.60 16.00
N VAL A 16 20.57 -2.83 16.13
CA VAL A 16 21.97 -3.09 16.53
C VAL A 16 22.87 -3.51 15.38
N VAL A 17 22.32 -3.54 14.15
CA VAL A 17 23.09 -3.88 12.95
C VAL A 17 24.04 -2.73 12.60
N SER A 18 25.31 -3.02 12.38
CA SER A 18 26.35 -2.05 12.03
C SER A 18 26.53 -1.83 10.54
N GLU A 19 26.09 -2.77 9.74
CA GLU A 19 26.18 -2.74 8.27
C GLU A 19 24.90 -2.15 7.67
N GLU A 20 25.00 -1.61 6.46
CA GLU A 20 23.82 -1.20 5.69
C GLU A 20 23.05 -2.44 5.22
N ILE A 21 21.77 -2.51 5.54
CA ILE A 21 20.90 -3.63 5.16
C ILE A 21 19.64 -3.10 4.49
N SER A 22 19.35 -3.64 3.31
CA SER A 22 18.08 -3.43 2.61
C SER A 22 17.01 -4.38 3.15
N VAL A 23 15.86 -3.82 3.50
CA VAL A 23 14.70 -4.57 4.00
C VAL A 23 13.46 -4.30 3.18
N ALA A 24 12.62 -5.33 3.02
CA ALA A 24 11.30 -5.22 2.42
C ALA A 24 10.20 -5.46 3.44
N LEU A 25 9.16 -4.62 3.42
CA LEU A 25 8.01 -4.74 4.32
C LEU A 25 6.96 -5.68 3.72
N ALA A 26 7.03 -6.97 4.03
CA ALA A 26 6.06 -7.99 3.59
C ALA A 26 4.82 -8.05 4.51
N LEU A 27 4.32 -6.90 4.95
CA LEU A 27 3.17 -6.75 5.85
C LEU A 27 2.01 -6.10 5.10
N GLY A 28 0.91 -6.85 4.91
CA GLY A 28 -0.28 -6.34 4.22
C GLY A 28 -1.14 -5.41 5.07
N ASN A 29 -1.13 -5.55 6.40
CA ASN A 29 -1.93 -4.71 7.28
C ASN A 29 -1.20 -3.39 7.60
N PRO A 30 -1.83 -2.21 7.33
CA PRO A 30 -1.21 -0.90 7.55
C PRO A 30 -0.77 -0.65 8.99
N VAL A 31 -1.56 -1.11 9.98
CA VAL A 31 -1.24 -0.90 11.41
C VAL A 31 0.04 -1.62 11.79
N TYR A 32 0.17 -2.89 11.41
CA TYR A 32 1.39 -3.66 11.70
C TYR A 32 2.59 -3.13 10.92
N LYS A 33 2.39 -2.69 9.68
CA LYS A 33 3.42 -2.07 8.85
C LYS A 33 3.96 -0.79 9.49
N LYS A 34 3.06 0.09 9.90
CA LYS A 34 3.38 1.35 10.59
C LYS A 34 4.13 1.10 11.91
N SER A 35 3.65 0.13 12.70
CA SER A 35 4.31 -0.26 13.96
C SER A 35 5.71 -0.83 13.71
N ALA A 36 5.91 -1.65 12.69
CA ALA A 36 7.20 -2.22 12.36
C ALA A 36 8.21 -1.14 11.94
N VAL A 37 7.79 -0.19 11.10
CA VAL A 37 8.64 0.93 10.68
C VAL A 37 9.02 1.81 11.87
N ALA A 38 8.07 2.10 12.77
CA ALA A 38 8.32 2.93 13.95
C ALA A 38 9.30 2.31 14.96
N LEU A 39 9.48 0.98 14.92
CA LEU A 39 10.44 0.28 15.78
C LEU A 39 11.87 0.34 15.25
N ILE A 40 12.09 0.77 14.01
CA ILE A 40 13.41 0.80 13.36
C ILE A 40 13.93 2.23 13.40
N GLU A 41 14.93 2.48 14.28
CA GLU A 41 15.58 3.78 14.43
C GLU A 41 16.97 3.83 13.76
N ASN A 42 17.46 2.66 13.33
CA ASN A 42 18.79 2.51 12.74
C ASN A 42 18.83 3.08 11.32
N GLN A 43 19.70 4.08 11.11
CA GLN A 43 19.88 4.73 9.81
C GLN A 43 20.54 3.85 8.74
N ASN A 44 21.16 2.72 9.15
CA ASN A 44 21.74 1.75 8.21
C ASN A 44 20.68 0.82 7.59
N ILE A 45 19.41 0.96 7.99
CA ILE A 45 18.32 0.16 7.42
C ILE A 45 17.66 0.93 6.27
N ILE A 46 17.79 0.39 5.08
CA ILE A 46 17.21 0.94 3.85
C ILE A 46 15.90 0.21 3.55
N PHE A 47 14.81 0.95 3.47
CA PHE A 47 13.51 0.39 3.04
C PHE A 47 13.44 0.42 1.51
N GLU A 48 13.62 -0.75 0.90
CA GLU A 48 13.61 -0.90 -0.55
C GLU A 48 12.20 -0.82 -1.14
N THR A 49 12.12 -0.18 -2.30
CA THR A 49 10.91 -0.19 -3.13
C THR A 49 11.02 -1.33 -4.13
N LEU A 50 10.08 -2.28 -4.04
CA LEU A 50 10.06 -3.48 -4.86
C LEU A 50 8.93 -3.42 -5.86
N ILE A 51 9.27 -3.47 -7.16
CA ILE A 51 8.30 -3.45 -8.26
C ILE A 51 8.48 -4.71 -9.10
N HIS A 52 7.42 -5.52 -9.20
CA HIS A 52 7.47 -6.73 -10.02
C HIS A 52 7.61 -6.37 -11.51
N PRO A 53 8.44 -7.09 -12.30
CA PRO A 53 8.71 -6.75 -13.71
C PRO A 53 7.48 -6.70 -14.63
N SER A 54 6.36 -7.34 -14.26
CA SER A 54 5.11 -7.30 -15.04
C SER A 54 4.21 -6.10 -14.74
N VAL A 55 4.63 -5.17 -13.91
CA VAL A 55 3.86 -3.95 -13.61
C VAL A 55 3.94 -3.00 -14.81
N LEU A 56 2.79 -2.51 -15.24
CA LEU A 56 2.69 -1.48 -16.27
C LEU A 56 2.56 -0.12 -15.58
N ILE A 57 3.52 0.76 -15.82
CA ILE A 57 3.54 2.12 -15.26
C ILE A 57 3.53 3.12 -16.41
N GLY A 58 2.58 4.06 -16.36
CA GLY A 58 2.53 5.17 -17.31
C GLY A 58 3.79 6.06 -17.22
N ASN A 59 4.13 6.70 -18.31
CA ASN A 59 5.34 7.52 -18.40
C ASN A 59 5.15 8.96 -17.86
N ASP A 60 3.90 9.38 -17.65
CA ASP A 60 3.57 10.76 -17.32
C ASP A 60 3.32 10.93 -15.82
N GLU A 61 4.22 11.65 -15.14
CA GLU A 61 4.10 12.10 -13.75
C GLU A 61 3.70 11.01 -12.73
N VAL A 62 4.37 9.87 -12.75
CA VAL A 62 4.20 8.83 -11.72
C VAL A 62 5.35 8.89 -10.73
N SER A 63 5.02 9.07 -9.44
CA SER A 63 5.98 9.03 -8.33
C SER A 63 5.69 7.88 -7.38
N ILE A 64 6.75 7.20 -6.92
CA ILE A 64 6.65 6.04 -6.02
C ILE A 64 7.62 6.23 -4.86
N GLY A 65 7.09 6.22 -3.65
CA GLY A 65 7.83 6.40 -2.40
C GLY A 65 8.61 5.16 -1.97
N LYS A 66 9.48 5.36 -0.97
CA LYS A 66 10.34 4.30 -0.41
C LYS A 66 9.56 3.22 0.31
N GLY A 67 10.13 2.01 0.36
CA GLY A 67 9.54 0.89 1.08
C GLY A 67 8.22 0.39 0.50
N THR A 68 7.85 0.86 -0.69
CA THR A 68 6.63 0.48 -1.40
C THR A 68 6.80 -0.87 -2.09
N VAL A 69 5.78 -1.72 -2.04
CA VAL A 69 5.79 -3.03 -2.69
C VAL A 69 4.66 -3.09 -3.71
N ILE A 70 5.01 -3.28 -4.99
CA ILE A 70 4.06 -3.39 -6.10
C ILE A 70 4.19 -4.80 -6.71
N CYS A 71 3.19 -5.63 -6.44
CA CYS A 71 3.16 -7.02 -6.89
C CYS A 71 2.82 -7.16 -8.38
N ALA A 72 2.82 -8.39 -8.88
CA ALA A 72 2.60 -8.69 -10.29
C ALA A 72 1.23 -8.23 -10.82
N GLY A 73 1.20 -7.83 -12.10
CA GLY A 73 -0.03 -7.55 -12.84
C GLY A 73 -0.70 -6.22 -12.50
N ASN A 74 -0.04 -5.34 -11.73
CA ASN A 74 -0.56 -4.01 -11.47
C ASN A 74 -0.48 -3.12 -12.73
N ILE A 75 -1.47 -2.25 -12.88
CA ILE A 75 -1.53 -1.23 -13.93
C ILE A 75 -1.68 0.14 -13.26
N ILE A 76 -0.69 1.00 -13.44
CA ILE A 76 -0.63 2.36 -12.89
C ILE A 76 -0.64 3.32 -14.08
N THR A 77 -1.62 4.22 -14.14
CA THR A 77 -1.80 5.09 -15.32
C THR A 77 -0.90 6.34 -15.26
N CYS A 78 -1.41 7.55 -15.26
CA CYS A 78 -0.66 8.80 -15.30
C CYS A 78 -1.04 9.74 -14.15
N ASN A 79 -0.18 10.69 -13.80
CA ASN A 79 -0.37 11.67 -12.72
C ASN A 79 -0.65 10.99 -11.37
N ILE A 80 0.14 9.99 -11.02
CA ILE A 80 -0.07 9.18 -9.81
C ILE A 80 0.98 9.53 -8.76
N SER A 81 0.53 9.76 -7.54
CA SER A 81 1.42 9.90 -6.39
C SER A 81 1.24 8.75 -5.42
N ILE A 82 2.18 7.82 -5.41
CA ILE A 82 2.25 6.74 -4.44
C ILE A 82 3.30 7.14 -3.41
N LYS A 83 2.88 7.29 -2.16
CA LYS A 83 3.77 7.70 -1.07
C LYS A 83 4.52 6.51 -0.48
N ASP A 84 5.12 6.70 0.71
CA ASP A 84 5.99 5.72 1.33
C ASP A 84 5.21 4.52 1.89
N TYR A 85 5.83 3.35 1.85
CA TYR A 85 5.35 2.11 2.47
C TYR A 85 3.98 1.63 1.97
N VAL A 86 3.60 1.98 0.76
CA VAL A 86 2.37 1.52 0.11
C VAL A 86 2.52 0.07 -0.33
N THR A 87 1.43 -0.69 -0.28
CA THR A 87 1.37 -2.05 -0.83
C THR A 87 0.29 -2.11 -1.90
N LEU A 88 0.68 -2.39 -3.14
CA LEU A 88 -0.23 -2.79 -4.20
C LEU A 88 -0.08 -4.30 -4.40
N ASN A 89 -1.05 -5.08 -3.94
CA ASN A 89 -1.04 -6.53 -4.10
C ASN A 89 -1.36 -6.89 -5.56
N LEU A 90 -1.52 -8.14 -5.87
CA LEU A 90 -1.66 -8.67 -7.24
C LEU A 90 -2.81 -8.02 -8.02
N ALA A 91 -2.55 -7.64 -9.28
CA ALA A 91 -3.55 -7.24 -10.27
C ALA A 91 -4.46 -6.07 -9.85
N CYS A 92 -3.93 -5.09 -9.12
CA CYS A 92 -4.65 -3.84 -8.88
C CYS A 92 -4.53 -2.91 -10.09
N THR A 93 -5.50 -1.99 -10.22
CA THR A 93 -5.46 -0.91 -11.21
C THR A 93 -5.60 0.44 -10.53
N ILE A 94 -4.74 1.41 -10.91
CA ILE A 94 -4.74 2.77 -10.38
C ILE A 94 -5.03 3.74 -11.51
N GLY A 95 -6.18 4.39 -11.43
CA GLY A 95 -6.62 5.41 -12.39
C GLY A 95 -5.87 6.73 -12.21
N HIS A 96 -5.93 7.57 -13.23
CA HIS A 96 -5.24 8.86 -13.34
C HIS A 96 -5.52 9.82 -12.17
N ASP A 97 -4.59 10.71 -11.89
CA ASP A 97 -4.74 11.78 -10.87
C ASP A 97 -5.03 11.23 -9.45
N THR A 98 -4.55 10.03 -9.15
CA THR A 98 -4.79 9.35 -7.86
C THR A 98 -3.62 9.56 -6.89
N ILE A 99 -3.96 9.77 -5.63
CA ILE A 99 -2.99 9.88 -4.53
C ILE A 99 -3.22 8.70 -3.56
N LEU A 100 -2.16 7.95 -3.34
CA LEU A 100 -2.09 6.93 -2.30
C LEU A 100 -1.12 7.41 -1.23
N GLU A 101 -1.66 7.80 -0.08
CA GLU A 101 -0.86 8.30 1.03
C GLU A 101 -0.07 7.17 1.73
N ASN A 102 0.79 7.55 2.69
CA ASN A 102 1.67 6.61 3.37
C ASN A 102 0.92 5.41 3.96
N PHE A 103 1.54 4.24 3.88
CA PHE A 103 1.04 2.98 4.45
C PHE A 103 -0.25 2.44 3.85
N VAL A 104 -0.83 3.04 2.82
CA VAL A 104 -2.00 2.48 2.11
C VAL A 104 -1.71 1.04 1.68
N SER A 105 -2.72 0.17 1.81
CA SER A 105 -2.61 -1.23 1.40
C SER A 105 -3.81 -1.65 0.56
N LEU A 106 -3.56 -1.93 -0.70
CA LEU A 106 -4.55 -2.48 -1.62
C LEU A 106 -4.36 -3.99 -1.72
N MET A 107 -5.39 -4.75 -1.40
CA MET A 107 -5.38 -6.22 -1.52
C MET A 107 -5.63 -6.65 -2.99
N PRO A 108 -5.48 -7.94 -3.33
CA PRO A 108 -5.57 -8.39 -4.72
C PRO A 108 -6.82 -7.92 -5.47
N ALA A 109 -6.65 -7.56 -6.74
CA ALA A 109 -7.73 -7.18 -7.66
C ALA A 109 -8.57 -5.95 -7.22
N VAL A 110 -7.99 -5.05 -6.43
CA VAL A 110 -8.60 -3.76 -6.13
C VAL A 110 -8.50 -2.86 -7.37
N ASN A 111 -9.60 -2.19 -7.69
CA ASN A 111 -9.63 -1.21 -8.78
C ASN A 111 -9.93 0.18 -8.21
N VAL A 112 -9.02 1.10 -8.42
CA VAL A 112 -9.15 2.51 -8.06
C VAL A 112 -9.32 3.30 -9.34
N SER A 113 -10.44 4.01 -9.49
CA SER A 113 -10.71 4.89 -10.63
C SER A 113 -9.89 6.19 -10.53
N GLY A 114 -10.07 7.09 -11.47
CA GLY A 114 -9.31 8.35 -11.49
C GLY A 114 -9.73 9.35 -10.40
N GLU A 115 -8.82 10.31 -10.08
CA GLU A 115 -9.06 11.41 -9.13
C GLU A 115 -9.47 10.94 -7.72
N VAL A 116 -8.86 9.84 -7.25
CA VAL A 116 -9.12 9.27 -5.92
C VAL A 116 -8.00 9.63 -4.95
N ILE A 117 -8.37 9.95 -3.71
CA ILE A 117 -7.41 10.13 -2.61
C ILE A 117 -7.66 9.05 -1.56
N LEU A 118 -6.67 8.19 -1.36
CA LEU A 118 -6.65 7.28 -0.22
C LEU A 118 -5.68 7.84 0.82
N GLU A 119 -6.23 8.28 1.95
CA GLU A 119 -5.43 8.86 3.02
C GLU A 119 -4.60 7.82 3.77
N GLU A 120 -3.76 8.28 4.71
CA GLU A 120 -2.79 7.45 5.42
C GLU A 120 -3.41 6.20 6.03
N ALA A 121 -2.73 5.08 5.85
CA ALA A 121 -3.07 3.79 6.43
C ALA A 121 -4.47 3.25 6.05
N VAL A 122 -5.04 3.67 4.93
CA VAL A 122 -6.26 3.07 4.38
C VAL A 122 -5.96 1.63 3.94
N TYR A 123 -6.83 0.72 4.35
CA TYR A 123 -6.80 -0.68 3.93
C TYR A 123 -7.97 -0.98 2.99
N VAL A 124 -7.68 -1.52 1.82
CA VAL A 124 -8.70 -1.87 0.82
C VAL A 124 -8.71 -3.38 0.60
N GLY A 125 -9.80 -4.01 0.98
CA GLY A 125 -9.99 -5.47 0.88
C GLY A 125 -10.05 -5.98 -0.57
N THR A 126 -9.73 -7.27 -0.73
CA THR A 126 -9.65 -7.95 -2.03
C THR A 126 -10.88 -7.69 -2.91
N GLY A 127 -10.64 -7.31 -4.16
CA GLY A 127 -11.68 -7.13 -5.17
C GLY A 127 -12.56 -5.90 -4.99
N ALA A 128 -12.30 -5.03 -4.02
CA ALA A 128 -13.06 -3.79 -3.85
C ALA A 128 -12.87 -2.84 -5.04
N LYS A 129 -13.89 -2.02 -5.30
CA LYS A 129 -13.92 -1.02 -6.36
C LYS A 129 -14.14 0.36 -5.77
N ILE A 130 -13.36 1.32 -6.22
CA ILE A 130 -13.48 2.71 -5.79
C ILE A 130 -13.76 3.54 -7.03
N ILE A 131 -14.92 4.23 -7.05
CA ILE A 131 -15.27 5.08 -8.18
C ILE A 131 -14.42 6.35 -8.18
N ASN A 132 -14.44 7.07 -9.29
CA ASN A 132 -13.71 8.33 -9.44
C ASN A 132 -14.19 9.44 -8.50
N GLN A 133 -13.29 10.40 -8.23
CA GLN A 133 -13.58 11.65 -7.50
C GLN A 133 -14.08 11.45 -6.06
N VAL A 134 -13.59 10.41 -5.39
CA VAL A 134 -13.87 10.17 -3.97
C VAL A 134 -12.60 10.19 -3.14
N SER A 135 -12.74 10.54 -1.87
CA SER A 135 -11.68 10.42 -0.87
C SER A 135 -12.05 9.39 0.20
N VAL A 136 -11.06 8.68 0.70
CA VAL A 136 -11.21 7.75 1.83
C VAL A 136 -10.31 8.22 2.95
N GLY A 137 -10.90 8.57 4.09
CA GLY A 137 -10.20 9.12 5.23
C GLY A 137 -9.25 8.11 5.88
N LYS A 138 -8.24 8.63 6.58
CA LYS A 138 -7.15 7.86 7.20
C LYS A 138 -7.65 6.72 8.10
N ASN A 139 -6.87 5.65 8.17
CA ASN A 139 -7.14 4.45 8.96
C ASN A 139 -8.48 3.75 8.63
N THR A 140 -9.14 4.11 7.53
CA THR A 140 -10.40 3.46 7.12
C THR A 140 -10.13 2.12 6.47
N THR A 141 -10.96 1.14 6.79
CA THR A 141 -10.94 -0.20 6.19
C THR A 141 -12.10 -0.36 5.23
N ILE A 142 -11.81 -0.70 3.98
CA ILE A 142 -12.80 -1.08 2.98
C ILE A 142 -12.83 -2.61 2.90
N GLY A 143 -14.02 -3.19 3.10
CA GLY A 143 -14.20 -4.64 3.05
C GLY A 143 -13.99 -5.23 1.65
N ALA A 144 -13.71 -6.54 1.60
CA ALA A 144 -13.54 -7.26 0.35
C ALA A 144 -14.82 -7.18 -0.53
N GLY A 145 -14.63 -6.93 -1.83
CA GLY A 145 -15.72 -6.81 -2.79
C GLY A 145 -16.63 -5.58 -2.63
N ALA A 146 -16.33 -4.68 -1.72
CA ALA A 146 -17.12 -3.46 -1.52
C ALA A 146 -16.99 -2.50 -2.70
N VAL A 147 -18.01 -1.69 -2.93
CA VAL A 147 -18.03 -0.63 -3.95
C VAL A 147 -18.18 0.73 -3.26
N VAL A 148 -17.07 1.47 -3.21
CA VAL A 148 -17.05 2.83 -2.66
C VAL A 148 -17.57 3.80 -3.71
N SER A 149 -18.78 4.32 -3.49
CA SER A 149 -19.47 5.24 -4.40
C SER A 149 -19.62 6.67 -3.85
N LYS A 150 -19.05 6.94 -2.68
CA LYS A 150 -19.00 8.27 -2.03
C LYS A 150 -17.77 8.32 -1.14
N SER A 151 -17.29 9.51 -0.88
CA SER A 151 -16.20 9.70 0.10
C SER A 151 -16.57 9.14 1.47
N LEU A 152 -15.58 8.54 2.13
CA LEU A 152 -15.72 7.91 3.44
C LEU A 152 -14.92 8.70 4.48
N PRO A 153 -15.45 8.83 5.71
CA PRO A 153 -14.72 9.48 6.79
C PRO A 153 -13.50 8.66 7.23
N GLU A 154 -12.70 9.23 8.10
CA GLU A 154 -11.59 8.53 8.75
C GLU A 154 -12.05 7.52 9.82
N ASN A 155 -11.18 6.57 10.16
CA ASN A 155 -11.33 5.64 11.28
C ASN A 155 -12.62 4.79 11.23
N CYS A 156 -13.10 4.43 10.06
CA CYS A 156 -14.30 3.61 9.91
C CYS A 156 -14.03 2.30 9.15
N THR A 157 -15.02 1.42 9.16
CA THR A 157 -15.05 0.22 8.32
C THR A 157 -16.27 0.30 7.42
N ALA A 158 -16.06 0.28 6.11
CA ALA A 158 -17.13 0.35 5.12
C ALA A 158 -17.20 -0.95 4.31
N VAL A 159 -18.39 -1.52 4.19
CA VAL A 159 -18.62 -2.81 3.50
C VAL A 159 -19.86 -2.74 2.60
N GLY A 160 -19.93 -3.62 1.62
CA GLY A 160 -21.11 -3.81 0.78
C GLY A 160 -21.13 -2.98 -0.51
N ILE A 161 -22.26 -3.02 -1.22
CA ILE A 161 -22.53 -2.33 -2.47
C ILE A 161 -23.85 -1.56 -2.35
N PRO A 162 -23.81 -0.22 -2.19
CA PRO A 162 -22.65 0.61 -1.98
C PRO A 162 -22.02 0.41 -0.57
N ALA A 163 -20.73 0.72 -0.45
CA ALA A 163 -20.02 0.67 0.83
C ALA A 163 -20.59 1.71 1.83
N LYS A 164 -20.87 1.22 3.04
CA LYS A 164 -21.41 2.02 4.16
C LYS A 164 -20.72 1.62 5.46
#